data_954e43db265b3ee7f9e5ac9317adffa9
#
_entry.id   954e43db265b3ee7f9e5ac9317adffa9
#
_cell.length_a   1.000
_cell.length_b   1.000
_cell.length_c   1.000
_cell.angle_alpha   90.00
_cell.angle_beta   90.00
_cell.angle_gamma   90.00
#
_symmetry.space_group_name_H-M   'P 1'
#
loop_
_entity.id
_entity.type
_entity.pdbx_description
1 polymer ?
#
loop_
_entity_poly.entity_id
_entity_poly.type
_entity_poly.pdbx_seq_one_letter_code
_entity_poly.pdbx_strand_id
1 'polypeptide(L)'
;MFDLDHFKQINDTQGHARGDTVLVEFAAFLRSPLGAAENVVRMGGDEFMVVLITPDTGRLAVLEQWYLQHAAQSPTPFSLGATHHTPGESVGDTLQRADSRLYRERARVRRHPRPAS
;
A
#
# COMPACT_ATOMS: atom_id res chain seq x y z
N MET A 1 3.01 3.96 -0.92
CA MET A 1 3.56 2.65 -1.34
C MET A 1 3.03 1.56 -0.47
N PHE A 2 2.57 0.50 -1.09
CA PHE A 2 2.00 -0.67 -0.41
C PHE A 2 2.67 -1.93 -0.91
N ASP A 3 2.81 -2.91 -0.02
CA ASP A 3 3.33 -4.21 -0.36
C ASP A 3 2.46 -5.26 0.34
N LEU A 4 2.06 -6.29 -0.40
CA LEU A 4 1.26 -7.37 0.17
C LEU A 4 2.16 -8.31 0.97
N ASP A 5 1.83 -8.48 2.24
CA ASP A 5 2.55 -9.42 3.08
C ASP A 5 2.17 -10.86 2.67
N HIS A 6 3.16 -11.73 2.61
CA HIS A 6 2.96 -13.16 2.32
C HIS A 6 2.39 -13.48 0.94
N PHE A 7 2.49 -12.57 -0.04
CA PHE A 7 1.91 -12.81 -1.37
C PHE A 7 2.53 -14.03 -2.05
N LYS A 8 3.85 -14.20 -1.95
CA LYS A 8 4.52 -15.39 -2.50
C LYS A 8 3.94 -16.66 -1.88
N GLN A 9 3.68 -16.67 -0.58
CA GLN A 9 3.09 -17.80 0.12
C GLN A 9 1.69 -18.12 -0.43
N ILE A 10 0.89 -17.09 -0.74
CA ILE A 10 -0.43 -17.29 -1.35
C ILE A 10 -0.30 -18.00 -2.69
N ASN A 11 0.60 -17.53 -3.57
CA ASN A 11 0.86 -18.18 -4.84
C ASN A 11 1.33 -19.63 -4.68
N ASP A 12 2.25 -19.86 -3.75
CA ASP A 12 2.85 -21.18 -3.55
C ASP A 12 1.86 -22.19 -2.97
N THR A 13 0.94 -21.75 -2.10
CA THR A 13 0.01 -22.65 -1.40
C THR A 13 -1.37 -22.72 -2.06
N GLN A 14 -1.83 -21.65 -2.72
CA GLN A 14 -3.18 -21.55 -3.26
C GLN A 14 -3.22 -21.37 -4.78
N GLY A 15 -2.03 -21.27 -5.42
CA GLY A 15 -1.91 -21.15 -6.87
C GLY A 15 -1.97 -19.71 -7.37
N HIS A 16 -1.47 -19.52 -8.61
CA HIS A 16 -1.39 -18.19 -9.23
C HIS A 16 -2.77 -17.59 -9.52
N ALA A 17 -3.78 -18.40 -9.80
CA ALA A 17 -5.14 -17.90 -10.00
C ALA A 17 -5.68 -17.21 -8.74
N ARG A 18 -5.42 -17.77 -7.57
CA ARG A 18 -5.78 -17.13 -6.30
C ARG A 18 -4.96 -15.87 -6.07
N GLY A 19 -3.67 -15.90 -6.38
CA GLY A 19 -2.80 -14.71 -6.32
C GLY A 19 -3.34 -13.58 -7.17
N ASP A 20 -3.76 -13.86 -8.41
CA ASP A 20 -4.35 -12.86 -9.30
C ASP A 20 -5.64 -12.28 -8.73
N THR A 21 -6.49 -13.10 -8.14
CA THR A 21 -7.72 -12.65 -7.47
C THR A 21 -7.40 -11.72 -6.32
N VAL A 22 -6.40 -12.06 -5.51
CA VAL A 22 -5.95 -11.21 -4.38
C VAL A 22 -5.48 -9.85 -4.90
N LEU A 23 -4.73 -9.80 -6.00
CA LEU A 23 -4.26 -8.54 -6.57
C LEU A 23 -5.44 -7.66 -7.02
N VAL A 24 -6.45 -8.24 -7.66
CA VAL A 24 -7.65 -7.50 -8.10
C VAL A 24 -8.43 -6.98 -6.89
N GLU A 25 -8.63 -7.82 -5.89
CA GLU A 25 -9.34 -7.44 -4.67
C GLU A 25 -8.59 -6.36 -3.89
N PHE A 26 -7.26 -6.45 -3.83
CA PHE A 26 -6.45 -5.44 -3.14
C PHE A 26 -6.52 -4.09 -3.87
N ALA A 27 -6.46 -4.08 -5.19
CA ALA A 27 -6.63 -2.85 -5.97
C ALA A 27 -8.00 -2.22 -5.70
N ALA A 28 -9.06 -3.01 -5.61
CA ALA A 28 -10.39 -2.52 -5.29
C ALA A 28 -10.45 -1.94 -3.87
N PHE A 29 -9.81 -2.61 -2.91
CA PHE A 29 -9.68 -2.11 -1.55
C PHE A 29 -8.97 -0.74 -1.53
N LEU A 30 -7.85 -0.60 -2.23
CA LEU A 30 -7.12 0.66 -2.30
C LEU A 30 -7.95 1.79 -2.92
N ARG A 31 -8.77 1.49 -3.93
CA ARG A 31 -9.60 2.50 -4.58
C ARG A 31 -10.79 2.95 -3.75
N SER A 32 -11.24 2.14 -2.80
CA SER A 32 -12.52 2.39 -2.12
C SER A 32 -12.60 3.75 -1.39
N PRO A 33 -11.53 4.29 -0.74
CA PRO A 33 -11.61 5.62 -0.12
C PRO A 33 -11.24 6.77 -1.06
N LEU A 34 -10.84 6.50 -2.30
CA LEU A 34 -10.25 7.51 -3.17
C LEU A 34 -11.29 8.31 -3.94
N GLY A 35 -10.99 9.60 -4.15
CA GLY A 35 -11.74 10.46 -5.05
C GLY A 35 -11.22 10.38 -6.48
N ALA A 36 -11.88 11.13 -7.40
CA ALA A 36 -11.62 11.07 -8.82
C ALA A 36 -10.20 11.51 -9.23
N ALA A 37 -9.57 12.39 -8.43
CA ALA A 37 -8.22 12.90 -8.71
C ALA A 37 -7.11 12.04 -8.08
N GLU A 38 -7.48 10.95 -7.42
CA GLU A 38 -6.55 10.08 -6.72
C GLU A 38 -6.47 8.74 -7.46
N ASN A 39 -5.28 8.19 -7.60
CA ASN A 39 -5.05 7.05 -8.48
C ASN A 39 -4.32 5.92 -7.77
N VAL A 40 -4.64 4.69 -8.17
CA VAL A 40 -3.91 3.48 -7.78
C VAL A 40 -3.07 3.02 -8.96
N VAL A 41 -1.80 2.72 -8.71
CA VAL A 41 -0.86 2.21 -9.70
C VAL A 41 -0.25 0.91 -9.18
N ARG A 42 -0.27 -0.13 -9.99
CA ARG A 42 0.48 -1.34 -9.68
C ARG A 42 1.91 -1.15 -10.17
N MET A 43 2.87 -1.24 -9.25
CA MET A 43 4.28 -1.07 -9.58
C MET A 43 4.91 -2.34 -10.16
N GLY A 44 4.38 -3.48 -9.80
CA GLY A 44 4.87 -4.78 -10.24
C GLY A 44 4.76 -5.80 -9.12
N GLY A 45 4.66 -7.09 -9.44
CA GLY A 45 4.53 -8.13 -8.44
C GLY A 45 3.38 -7.84 -7.47
N ASP A 46 3.72 -7.66 -6.21
CA ASP A 46 2.80 -7.41 -5.11
C ASP A 46 2.89 -5.97 -4.58
N GLU A 47 3.48 -5.05 -5.36
CA GLU A 47 3.64 -3.66 -4.95
C GLU A 47 2.64 -2.75 -5.65
N PHE A 48 2.04 -1.84 -4.88
CA PHE A 48 1.09 -0.84 -5.35
C PHE A 48 1.45 0.54 -4.82
N MET A 49 0.99 1.56 -5.53
CA MET A 49 1.16 2.95 -5.13
C MET A 49 -0.18 3.67 -5.25
N VAL A 50 -0.50 4.48 -4.25
CA VAL A 50 -1.60 5.45 -4.33
C VAL A 50 -0.97 6.82 -4.51
N VAL A 51 -1.41 7.55 -5.52
CA VAL A 51 -0.89 8.88 -5.85
C VAL A 51 -1.97 9.92 -5.58
N LEU A 52 -1.62 10.91 -4.77
CA LEU A 52 -2.50 12.01 -4.42
C LEU A 52 -1.93 13.30 -5.01
N ILE A 53 -2.73 14.00 -5.80
CA ILE A 53 -2.39 15.33 -6.30
C ILE A 53 -3.42 16.27 -5.72
N THR A 54 -3.07 16.92 -4.60
CA THR A 54 -4.01 17.74 -3.85
C THR A 54 -3.29 18.86 -3.12
N PRO A 55 -3.88 20.05 -2.99
CA PRO A 55 -3.35 21.10 -2.12
C PRO A 55 -3.61 20.82 -0.64
N ASP A 56 -4.44 19.84 -0.30
CA ASP A 56 -4.75 19.48 1.08
C ASP A 56 -3.62 18.63 1.67
N THR A 57 -2.77 19.23 2.49
CA THR A 57 -1.65 18.57 3.13
C THR A 57 -2.06 17.54 4.17
N GLY A 58 -3.31 17.57 4.65
CA GLY A 58 -3.83 16.61 5.61
C GLY A 58 -4.38 15.33 4.98
N ARG A 59 -4.59 15.33 3.65
CA ARG A 59 -5.23 14.19 2.96
C ARG A 59 -4.44 12.89 3.08
N LEU A 60 -3.11 12.98 3.01
CA LEU A 60 -2.26 11.80 3.13
C LEU A 60 -2.46 11.08 4.47
N ALA A 61 -2.46 11.85 5.57
CA ALA A 61 -2.65 11.29 6.90
C ALA A 61 -4.04 10.68 7.07
N VAL A 62 -5.06 11.30 6.50
CA VAL A 62 -6.45 10.80 6.52
C VAL A 62 -6.53 9.45 5.81
N LEU A 63 -5.92 9.32 4.62
CA LEU A 63 -5.93 8.07 3.88
C LEU A 63 -5.10 6.98 4.56
N GLU A 64 -3.92 7.33 5.05
CA GLU A 64 -3.10 6.37 5.79
C GLU A 64 -3.88 5.78 6.96
N GLN A 65 -4.54 6.64 7.73
CA GLN A 65 -5.37 6.23 8.86
C GLN A 65 -6.52 5.35 8.41
N TRP A 66 -7.17 5.69 7.29
CA TRP A 66 -8.28 4.91 6.76
C TRP A 66 -7.83 3.49 6.40
N TYR A 67 -6.71 3.35 5.69
CA TYR A 67 -6.21 2.03 5.30
C TYR A 67 -5.86 1.17 6.51
N LEU A 68 -5.27 1.76 7.54
CA LEU A 68 -4.91 1.03 8.75
C LEU A 68 -6.17 0.62 9.54
N GLN A 69 -7.16 1.50 9.62
CA GLN A 69 -8.41 1.20 10.31
C GLN A 69 -9.28 0.17 9.59
N HIS A 70 -9.18 0.09 8.27
CA HIS A 70 -9.98 -0.81 7.45
C HIS A 70 -9.18 -2.01 6.94
N ALA A 71 -8.04 -2.30 7.55
CA ALA A 71 -7.14 -3.37 7.10
C ALA A 71 -7.82 -4.74 7.04
N ALA A 72 -8.84 -4.99 7.88
CA ALA A 72 -9.60 -6.24 7.86
C ALA A 72 -10.37 -6.46 6.55
N GLN A 73 -10.64 -5.39 5.78
CA GLN A 73 -11.31 -5.48 4.48
C GLN A 73 -10.35 -5.81 3.34
N SER A 74 -9.04 -5.76 3.58
CA SER A 74 -8.05 -6.18 2.59
C SER A 74 -8.06 -7.71 2.45
N PRO A 75 -7.87 -8.24 1.23
CA PRO A 75 -7.83 -9.69 1.03
C PRO A 75 -6.64 -10.38 1.71
N THR A 76 -5.62 -9.62 2.08
CA THR A 76 -4.43 -10.13 2.77
C THR A 76 -3.79 -8.99 3.55
N PRO A 77 -3.01 -9.29 4.59
CA PRO A 77 -2.24 -8.25 5.27
C PRO A 77 -1.31 -7.50 4.32
N PHE A 78 -1.07 -6.25 4.63
CA PHE A 78 -0.20 -5.39 3.82
C PHE A 78 0.65 -4.49 4.72
N SER A 79 1.74 -3.99 4.16
CA SER A 79 2.55 -2.94 4.77
C SER A 79 2.45 -1.68 3.91
N LEU A 80 2.55 -0.52 4.52
CA LEU A 80 2.49 0.74 3.79
C LEU A 80 3.56 1.72 4.27
N GLY A 81 4.07 2.52 3.34
CA GLY A 81 4.94 3.64 3.60
C GLY A 81 4.44 4.85 2.84
N ALA A 82 4.26 5.96 3.55
CA ALA A 82 3.70 7.18 2.98
C ALA A 82 4.66 8.34 3.14
N THR A 83 4.67 9.25 2.16
CA THR A 83 5.46 10.47 2.22
C THR A 83 4.86 11.53 1.31
N HIS A 84 5.16 12.79 1.61
CA HIS A 84 4.84 13.91 0.74
C HIS A 84 5.96 14.13 -0.26
N HIS A 85 5.60 14.58 -1.47
CA HIS A 85 6.58 15.12 -2.40
C HIS A 85 7.02 16.50 -1.92
N THR A 86 8.33 16.72 -1.84
CA THR A 86 8.88 18.02 -1.46
C THR A 86 9.14 18.83 -2.72
N PRO A 87 8.67 20.10 -2.80
CA PRO A 87 8.96 20.94 -3.96
C PRO A 87 10.46 21.03 -4.23
N GLY A 88 10.83 20.86 -5.49
CA GLY A 88 12.23 20.90 -5.94
C GLY A 88 12.96 19.58 -5.92
N GLU A 89 12.42 18.54 -5.27
CA GLU A 89 13.02 17.21 -5.34
C GLU A 89 12.51 16.45 -6.58
N SER A 90 13.26 15.44 -7.02
CA SER A 90 12.82 14.60 -8.11
C SER A 90 11.72 13.64 -7.64
N VAL A 91 10.91 13.14 -8.59
CA VAL A 91 9.95 12.08 -8.32
C VAL A 91 10.65 10.84 -7.80
N GLY A 92 11.84 10.53 -8.34
CA GLY A 92 12.65 9.41 -7.86
C GLY A 92 13.02 9.52 -6.39
N ASP A 93 13.35 10.71 -5.91
CA ASP A 93 13.67 10.94 -4.49
C ASP A 93 12.45 10.71 -3.60
N THR A 94 11.29 11.16 -4.05
CA THR A 94 10.01 10.93 -3.33
C THR A 94 9.71 9.44 -3.23
N LEU A 95 9.81 8.72 -4.35
CA LEU A 95 9.56 7.28 -4.40
C LEU A 95 10.52 6.50 -3.52
N GLN A 96 11.80 6.89 -3.54
CA GLN A 96 12.80 6.25 -2.71
C GLN A 96 12.51 6.42 -1.21
N ARG A 97 12.05 7.61 -0.81
CA ARG A 97 11.69 7.86 0.59
C ARG A 97 10.46 7.05 1.00
N ALA A 98 9.45 6.94 0.13
CA ALA A 98 8.27 6.12 0.38
C ALA A 98 8.66 4.64 0.52
N ASP A 99 9.51 4.16 -0.37
CA ASP A 99 10.00 2.79 -0.36
C ASP A 99 10.81 2.49 0.90
N SER A 100 11.64 3.42 1.34
CA SER A 100 12.40 3.27 2.60
C SER A 100 11.48 3.17 3.82
N ARG A 101 10.40 3.94 3.84
CA ARG A 101 9.39 3.87 4.90
C ARG A 101 8.64 2.55 4.87
N LEU A 102 8.30 2.07 3.69
CA LEU A 102 7.67 0.77 3.50
C LEU A 102 8.57 -0.35 4.01
N TYR A 103 9.85 -0.32 3.66
CA TYR A 103 10.83 -1.31 4.11
C TYR A 103 10.91 -1.35 5.63
N ARG A 104 10.99 -0.18 6.29
CA ARG A 104 11.02 -0.10 7.75
C ARG A 104 9.75 -0.63 8.39
N GLU A 105 8.60 -0.35 7.80
CA GLU A 105 7.32 -0.83 8.28
C GLU A 105 7.22 -2.36 8.17
N ARG A 106 7.66 -2.94 7.06
CA ARG A 106 7.70 -4.39 6.88
C ARG A 106 8.61 -5.05 7.93
N ALA A 107 9.78 -4.48 8.20
CA ALA A 107 10.68 -4.99 9.22
C ALA A 107 10.04 -4.94 10.61
N ARG A 108 9.32 -3.85 10.92
CA ARG A 108 8.60 -3.70 12.18
C ARG A 108 7.49 -4.75 12.33
N VAL A 109 6.72 -4.98 11.29
CA VAL A 109 5.62 -5.96 11.27
C VAL A 109 6.16 -7.38 11.47
N ARG A 110 7.31 -7.71 10.89
CA ARG A 110 7.94 -9.02 11.08
C ARG A 110 8.36 -9.27 12.53
N ARG A 111 8.84 -8.21 13.22
CA ARG A 111 9.23 -8.30 14.63
C ARG A 111 8.05 -8.25 15.59
N HIS A 112 7.02 -7.50 15.23
CA HIS A 112 5.82 -7.27 16.02
C HIS A 112 4.59 -7.44 15.13
N PRO A 113 4.18 -8.70 14.82
CA PRO A 113 3.05 -8.93 13.93
C PRO A 113 1.80 -8.21 14.42
N ARG A 114 1.05 -7.60 13.47
CA ARG A 114 -0.23 -7.00 13.79
C ARG A 114 -1.22 -8.10 14.17
N PRO A 115 -2.12 -7.84 15.15
CA PRO A 115 -3.21 -8.76 15.43
C PRO A 115 -4.05 -9.01 14.18
N ALA A 116 -4.53 -10.24 14.01
CA ALA A 116 -5.51 -10.55 12.98
C ALA A 116 -6.79 -9.76 13.30
N SER A 117 -7.29 -9.05 12.30
CA SER A 117 -8.47 -8.20 12.47
C SER A 117 -9.62 -8.65 11.62
#